data_03a104c254c9f649dd79e6b113a26bfe
#
_entry.id   03a104c254c9f649dd79e6b113a26bfe
#
_cell.length_a   1.000
_cell.length_b   1.000
_cell.length_c   1.000
_cell.angle_alpha   90.00
_cell.angle_beta   90.00
_cell.angle_gamma   90.00
#
_symmetry.space_group_name_H-M   'P 1'
#
loop_
_entity.id
_entity.type
_entity.pdbx_description
1 polymer ?
#
loop_
_entity_poly.entity_id
_entity_poly.type
_entity_poly.pdbx_seq_one_letter_code
_entity_poly.pdbx_strand_id
1 'polypeptide(L)'
;MTTSADTKTQGQEIPQSRIARLRRRLFLNDPNDELTLQPHIDEKLTKKSELWSFFLFGFGYYSWANSCASLLLPILVQGVARNASHLESDPSVPCPETDPVNDRCLVPFGWIRVTPTSYVLLTNVVTVWCTIVLTLGVSALADHGRVSKRIMLCTSTALCVIACFIFLGALEPSIWWLSALLFVLTGVVNGPTQNFYDAHIPILTRYHPDVVRVQLHEGEASEAYIDAKTKVQTFLSGGSSAAGYAGGMVLTIISAVILLMVNQDLVTVGYCVIVAGVFIFIFVCIYAKYSVQRTFPPLPADSHWATYGYVRIGKTISKARRLKTLFYFLCTWFILGDGLAASSSMAILIAQDQLKLDSSSMIIAALVQMITAGLGMIFWIRLQNRHGVSPLKVVIFNTIAFGLLPCYCLLGLIEGCPIGLKQEWELYMLAAFFGLFSGAIYSSNRVVFAQFIPFGHENELFALYEMSSVSSSWIAPLVCTAIIQSSSVRHTWWFLASQFFIPAVLLLFVNVDKGRTEGIEFYKQEQEKKKLKVAGAQTDEAGSGSVDDEERDIIKNAA
;
A
#
# COMPACT_ATOMS: atom_id res chain seq x y z
N MET A 1 -55.24 18.64 47.12
CA MET A 1 -54.40 17.45 46.91
C MET A 1 -54.16 17.32 45.44
N THR A 2 -52.97 17.67 45.05
CA THR A 2 -52.45 17.86 43.72
C THR A 2 -51.83 16.56 43.19
N THR A 3 -52.14 16.15 41.99
CA THR A 3 -51.37 15.14 41.26
C THR A 3 -51.03 15.70 39.89
N SER A 4 -49.76 15.89 39.70
CA SER A 4 -49.08 16.28 38.47
C SER A 4 -49.12 15.12 37.48
N ALA A 5 -49.51 15.37 36.24
CA ALA A 5 -49.44 14.44 35.12
C ALA A 5 -48.28 14.82 34.24
N ASP A 6 -47.27 13.97 34.22
CA ASP A 6 -46.16 13.98 33.27
C ASP A 6 -46.63 13.58 31.86
N THR A 7 -46.64 14.54 30.95
CA THR A 7 -46.85 14.31 29.52
C THR A 7 -45.49 14.05 28.85
N LYS A 8 -45.11 12.79 28.66
CA LYS A 8 -44.01 12.40 27.76
C LYS A 8 -44.44 12.62 26.31
N THR A 9 -43.91 13.63 25.68
CA THR A 9 -43.98 13.85 24.23
C THR A 9 -43.11 12.80 23.55
N GLN A 10 -43.73 11.76 22.97
CA GLN A 10 -43.06 10.87 22.02
C GLN A 10 -42.79 11.65 20.74
N GLY A 11 -41.52 11.97 20.49
CA GLY A 11 -41.05 12.47 19.20
C GLY A 11 -41.11 11.35 18.17
N GLN A 12 -42.00 11.45 17.18
CA GLN A 12 -42.03 10.61 15.99
C GLN A 12 -40.72 10.79 15.22
N GLU A 13 -39.88 9.75 15.19
CA GLU A 13 -38.74 9.68 14.27
C GLU A 13 -39.25 9.55 12.83
N ILE A 14 -39.05 10.60 12.04
CA ILE A 14 -39.30 10.59 10.61
C ILE A 14 -38.32 9.58 9.96
N PRO A 15 -38.78 8.64 9.13
CA PRO A 15 -37.91 7.67 8.49
C PRO A 15 -36.99 8.37 7.51
N GLN A 16 -35.76 8.53 7.89
CA GLN A 16 -34.71 9.15 7.07
C GLN A 16 -34.38 8.24 5.90
N SER A 17 -34.39 8.78 4.67
CA SER A 17 -33.98 8.05 3.46
C SER A 17 -32.59 7.43 3.63
N ARG A 18 -32.32 6.30 2.96
CA ARG A 18 -30.99 5.63 2.99
C ARG A 18 -29.85 6.60 2.65
N ILE A 19 -30.08 7.58 1.78
CA ILE A 19 -29.14 8.62 1.36
C ILE A 19 -28.86 9.60 2.50
N ALA A 20 -29.86 9.99 3.28
CA ALA A 20 -29.67 10.85 4.46
C ALA A 20 -28.91 10.10 5.58
N ARG A 21 -29.13 8.82 5.75
CA ARG A 21 -28.33 7.96 6.66
C ARG A 21 -26.88 7.78 6.17
N LEU A 22 -26.66 7.66 4.87
CA LEU A 22 -25.32 7.65 4.28
C LEU A 22 -24.62 9.01 4.44
N ARG A 23 -25.34 10.12 4.20
CA ARG A 23 -24.83 11.49 4.44
C ARG A 23 -24.48 11.73 5.91
N ARG A 24 -25.29 11.26 6.87
CA ARG A 24 -24.95 11.34 8.30
C ARG A 24 -23.79 10.44 8.70
N ARG A 25 -23.61 9.29 8.07
CA ARG A 25 -22.43 8.42 8.30
C ARG A 25 -21.15 8.95 7.67
N LEU A 26 -21.27 9.68 6.54
CA LEU A 26 -20.15 10.32 5.86
C LEU A 26 -19.72 11.65 6.49
N PHE A 27 -20.62 12.32 7.21
CA PHE A 27 -20.37 13.62 7.85
C PHE A 27 -21.18 13.64 9.16
N LEU A 28 -20.52 13.32 10.25
CA LEU A 28 -21.15 13.02 11.53
C LEU A 28 -21.94 14.17 12.15
N ASN A 29 -21.88 15.44 11.65
CA ASN A 29 -22.75 16.53 12.11
C ASN A 29 -22.92 17.67 11.08
N ASP A 30 -23.96 18.46 11.26
CA ASP A 30 -24.33 19.63 10.46
C ASP A 30 -23.26 20.73 10.57
N PRO A 31 -22.86 21.37 9.46
CA PRO A 31 -21.86 22.43 9.47
C PRO A 31 -22.31 23.74 10.15
N ASN A 32 -23.56 23.81 10.62
CA ASN A 32 -24.14 24.99 11.27
C ASN A 32 -24.11 24.97 12.80
N ASP A 33 -23.56 23.90 13.44
CA ASP A 33 -23.27 23.98 14.87
C ASP A 33 -22.09 24.92 15.09
N GLU A 34 -22.38 26.11 15.53
CA GLU A 34 -21.44 27.16 15.92
C GLU A 34 -20.57 26.70 17.11
N LEU A 35 -19.49 25.98 16.81
CA LEU A 35 -18.35 25.95 17.70
C LEU A 35 -17.42 27.08 17.26
N THR A 36 -17.39 28.17 18.00
CA THR A 36 -16.38 29.24 17.92
C THR A 36 -15.02 28.65 18.31
N LEU A 37 -14.40 27.92 17.37
CA LEU A 37 -13.02 27.45 17.46
C LEU A 37 -12.10 28.66 17.31
N GLN A 38 -11.04 28.71 18.09
CA GLN A 38 -10.07 29.80 18.01
C GLN A 38 -9.61 30.03 16.57
N PRO A 39 -9.47 31.26 16.06
CA PRO A 39 -9.23 31.59 14.64
C PRO A 39 -8.05 30.85 14.00
N HIS A 40 -7.05 30.44 14.79
CA HIS A 40 -5.89 29.70 14.31
C HIS A 40 -6.15 28.21 14.00
N ILE A 41 -7.25 27.65 14.48
CA ILE A 41 -7.60 26.23 14.26
C ILE A 41 -8.48 26.10 13.02
N ASP A 42 -9.36 27.07 12.76
CA ASP A 42 -10.30 27.06 11.63
C ASP A 42 -9.63 27.05 10.25
N GLU A 43 -8.49 27.73 10.10
CA GLU A 43 -7.74 27.71 8.83
C GLU A 43 -7.15 26.33 8.48
N LYS A 44 -6.96 25.46 9.47
CA LYS A 44 -6.32 24.15 9.31
C LYS A 44 -7.29 22.98 9.26
N LEU A 45 -8.56 23.19 9.58
CA LEU A 45 -9.56 22.13 9.58
C LEU A 45 -9.74 21.51 8.19
N THR A 46 -9.91 20.19 8.16
CA THR A 46 -10.12 19.43 6.92
C THR A 46 -11.48 19.76 6.33
N LYS A 47 -11.50 20.35 5.13
CA LYS A 47 -12.71 20.73 4.39
C LYS A 47 -13.31 19.54 3.63
N LYS A 48 -14.62 19.55 3.40
CA LYS A 48 -15.31 18.53 2.59
C LYS A 48 -14.70 18.38 1.19
N SER A 49 -14.33 19.49 0.55
CA SER A 49 -13.69 19.49 -0.77
C SER A 49 -12.31 18.82 -0.76
N GLU A 50 -11.55 18.96 0.32
CA GLU A 50 -10.28 18.31 0.52
C GLU A 50 -10.46 16.78 0.68
N LEU A 51 -11.43 16.33 1.49
CA LEU A 51 -11.77 14.91 1.64
C LEU A 51 -12.19 14.27 0.30
N TRP A 52 -13.07 14.93 -0.44
CA TRP A 52 -13.47 14.43 -1.75
C TRP A 52 -12.30 14.38 -2.74
N SER A 53 -11.43 15.40 -2.75
CA SER A 53 -10.24 15.38 -3.61
C SER A 53 -9.27 14.26 -3.23
N PHE A 54 -9.17 13.93 -1.93
CA PHE A 54 -8.36 12.81 -1.44
C PHE A 54 -8.91 11.46 -1.95
N PHE A 55 -10.22 11.22 -1.86
CA PHE A 55 -10.83 10.00 -2.40
C PHE A 55 -10.72 9.92 -3.92
N LEU A 56 -10.89 11.05 -4.63
CA LEU A 56 -10.73 11.11 -6.08
C LEU A 56 -9.28 10.87 -6.52
N PHE A 57 -8.30 11.37 -5.75
CA PHE A 57 -6.91 11.02 -6.01
C PHE A 57 -6.69 9.51 -5.84
N GLY A 58 -7.22 8.90 -4.77
CA GLY A 58 -7.18 7.45 -4.56
C GLY A 58 -7.85 6.67 -5.70
N PHE A 59 -8.98 7.17 -6.21
CA PHE A 59 -9.66 6.61 -7.37
C PHE A 59 -8.74 6.57 -8.61
N GLY A 60 -8.01 7.63 -8.91
CA GLY A 60 -7.04 7.67 -10.02
C GLY A 60 -5.78 6.87 -9.76
N TYR A 61 -5.18 7.04 -8.57
CA TYR A 61 -3.90 6.45 -8.23
C TYR A 61 -3.96 4.92 -8.10
N TYR A 62 -4.93 4.39 -7.36
CA TYR A 62 -5.06 2.94 -7.24
C TYR A 62 -5.55 2.26 -8.53
N SER A 63 -6.23 3.00 -9.43
CA SER A 63 -6.48 2.51 -10.80
C SER A 63 -5.17 2.25 -11.54
N TRP A 64 -4.25 3.20 -11.46
CA TRP A 64 -2.90 3.04 -12.01
C TRP A 64 -2.20 1.84 -11.40
N ALA A 65 -2.14 1.74 -10.06
CA ALA A 65 -1.44 0.68 -9.36
C ALA A 65 -2.03 -0.71 -9.68
N ASN A 66 -3.35 -0.87 -9.65
CA ASN A 66 -4.02 -2.17 -9.79
C ASN A 66 -4.19 -2.61 -11.25
N SER A 67 -4.44 -1.69 -12.18
CA SER A 67 -4.69 -2.05 -13.59
C SER A 67 -3.45 -1.88 -14.47
N CYS A 68 -2.73 -0.76 -14.32
CA CYS A 68 -1.60 -0.47 -15.18
C CYS A 68 -0.31 -1.13 -14.65
N ALA A 69 0.12 -0.79 -13.43
CA ALA A 69 1.40 -1.23 -12.91
C ALA A 69 1.47 -2.74 -12.65
N SER A 70 0.38 -3.35 -12.18
CA SER A 70 0.34 -4.78 -11.86
C SER A 70 -0.04 -5.68 -13.03
N LEU A 71 -0.72 -5.19 -14.06
CA LEU A 71 -1.24 -5.98 -15.19
C LEU A 71 -0.63 -5.54 -16.52
N LEU A 72 -0.92 -4.31 -16.99
CA LEU A 72 -0.57 -3.89 -18.35
C LEU A 72 0.95 -3.75 -18.54
N LEU A 73 1.67 -3.22 -17.56
CA LEU A 73 3.12 -3.02 -17.68
C LEU A 73 3.93 -4.32 -17.74
N PRO A 74 3.69 -5.34 -16.90
CA PRO A 74 4.34 -6.65 -17.05
C PRO A 74 4.05 -7.28 -18.40
N ILE A 75 2.80 -7.24 -18.89
CA ILE A 75 2.41 -7.76 -20.20
C ILE A 75 3.19 -7.06 -21.31
N LEU A 76 3.24 -5.72 -21.28
CA LEU A 76 3.95 -4.93 -22.27
C LEU A 76 5.45 -5.26 -22.30
N VAL A 77 6.10 -5.25 -21.13
CA VAL A 77 7.55 -5.51 -21.03
C VAL A 77 7.89 -6.95 -21.42
N GLN A 78 7.05 -7.93 -21.03
CA GLN A 78 7.26 -9.33 -21.45
C GLN A 78 7.12 -9.51 -22.96
N GLY A 79 6.09 -8.91 -23.56
CA GLY A 79 5.86 -8.98 -25.02
C GLY A 79 7.00 -8.32 -25.80
N VAL A 80 7.46 -7.13 -25.36
CA VAL A 80 8.61 -6.44 -25.96
C VAL A 80 9.89 -7.27 -25.85
N ALA A 81 10.15 -7.88 -24.68
CA ALA A 81 11.29 -8.76 -24.48
C ALA A 81 11.21 -10.02 -25.36
N ARG A 82 9.99 -10.57 -25.56
CA ARG A 82 9.78 -11.71 -26.45
C ARG A 82 10.10 -11.36 -27.91
N ASN A 83 9.63 -10.21 -28.39
CA ASN A 83 9.92 -9.76 -29.77
C ASN A 83 11.41 -9.51 -30.02
N ALA A 84 12.18 -9.20 -28.96
CA ALA A 84 13.62 -8.98 -29.02
C ALA A 84 14.43 -10.24 -28.68
N SER A 85 13.79 -11.39 -28.42
CA SER A 85 14.47 -12.63 -28.04
C SER A 85 15.00 -13.40 -29.26
N HIS A 86 16.06 -14.19 -29.02
CA HIS A 86 16.72 -15.04 -30.02
C HIS A 86 16.80 -16.48 -29.49
N LEU A 87 16.98 -17.43 -30.40
CA LEU A 87 17.12 -18.84 -30.01
C LEU A 87 18.40 -19.06 -29.19
N GLU A 88 18.34 -19.97 -28.23
CA GLU A 88 19.51 -20.37 -27.43
C GLU A 88 20.57 -21.04 -28.27
N SER A 89 20.14 -21.91 -29.21
CA SER A 89 21.03 -22.68 -30.14
C SER A 89 21.72 -21.78 -31.18
N ASP A 90 21.02 -20.77 -31.70
CA ASP A 90 21.57 -19.82 -32.68
C ASP A 90 21.14 -18.39 -32.39
N PRO A 91 22.01 -17.58 -31.76
CA PRO A 91 21.73 -16.19 -31.41
C PRO A 91 21.48 -15.24 -32.59
N SER A 92 21.71 -15.66 -33.82
CA SER A 92 21.43 -14.86 -35.01
C SER A 92 19.99 -14.99 -35.50
N VAL A 93 19.28 -16.04 -35.05
CA VAL A 93 17.90 -16.33 -35.44
C VAL A 93 16.92 -15.73 -34.43
N PRO A 94 16.03 -14.82 -34.85
CA PRO A 94 14.99 -14.30 -33.97
C PRO A 94 14.02 -15.41 -33.57
N CYS A 95 13.45 -15.28 -32.37
CA CYS A 95 12.52 -16.27 -31.86
C CYS A 95 11.22 -16.31 -32.69
N PRO A 96 10.72 -17.50 -33.07
CA PRO A 96 9.45 -17.64 -33.76
C PRO A 96 8.28 -17.26 -32.84
N GLU A 97 7.13 -16.93 -33.42
CA GLU A 97 5.90 -16.61 -32.67
C GLU A 97 5.44 -17.77 -31.77
N THR A 98 5.66 -19.01 -32.20
CA THR A 98 5.42 -20.23 -31.42
C THR A 98 6.73 -20.71 -30.80
N ASP A 99 6.70 -21.03 -29.48
CA ASP A 99 7.89 -21.53 -28.80
C ASP A 99 8.41 -22.81 -29.47
N PRO A 100 9.70 -22.86 -29.78
CA PRO A 100 10.30 -24.05 -30.37
C PRO A 100 10.26 -25.20 -29.35
N VAL A 101 9.88 -26.39 -29.81
CA VAL A 101 9.67 -27.59 -28.95
C VAL A 101 10.98 -28.04 -28.27
N ASN A 102 12.14 -27.75 -28.87
CA ASN A 102 13.44 -28.22 -28.39
C ASN A 102 14.46 -27.12 -28.13
N ASP A 103 14.05 -25.85 -28.09
CA ASP A 103 14.95 -24.72 -27.89
C ASP A 103 14.28 -23.64 -26.99
N ARG A 104 15.07 -22.73 -26.45
CA ARG A 104 14.58 -21.64 -25.59
C ARG A 104 14.82 -20.30 -26.26
N CYS A 105 13.86 -19.41 -26.07
CA CYS A 105 13.98 -18.01 -26.44
C CYS A 105 14.68 -17.25 -25.33
N LEU A 106 15.79 -16.59 -25.64
CA LEU A 106 16.56 -15.83 -24.66
C LEU A 106 16.71 -14.37 -25.09
N VAL A 107 16.67 -13.48 -24.12
CA VAL A 107 16.89 -12.05 -24.27
C VAL A 107 18.07 -11.62 -23.38
N PRO A 108 18.93 -10.68 -23.81
CA PRO A 108 20.05 -10.22 -22.99
C PRO A 108 19.56 -9.38 -21.80
N PHE A 109 20.09 -9.66 -20.61
CA PHE A 109 19.92 -8.86 -19.40
C PHE A 109 21.32 -8.54 -18.82
N GLY A 110 21.89 -7.41 -19.24
CA GLY A 110 23.29 -7.09 -18.96
C GLY A 110 24.24 -8.10 -19.60
N TRP A 111 24.95 -8.87 -18.77
CA TRP A 111 25.92 -9.90 -19.22
C TRP A 111 25.33 -11.33 -19.25
N ILE A 112 24.10 -11.52 -18.84
CA ILE A 112 23.41 -12.82 -18.85
C ILE A 112 22.32 -12.84 -19.91
N ARG A 113 21.93 -14.04 -20.36
CA ARG A 113 20.76 -14.26 -21.21
C ARG A 113 19.70 -14.99 -20.42
N VAL A 114 18.47 -14.51 -20.50
CA VAL A 114 17.35 -15.00 -19.70
C VAL A 114 16.09 -15.15 -20.56
N THR A 115 15.14 -15.97 -20.12
CA THR A 115 13.83 -16.05 -20.80
C THR A 115 13.07 -14.74 -20.66
N PRO A 116 12.12 -14.39 -21.55
CA PRO A 116 11.31 -13.18 -21.47
C PRO A 116 10.58 -13.03 -20.12
N THR A 117 10.07 -14.14 -19.57
CA THR A 117 9.44 -14.17 -18.23
C THR A 117 10.44 -13.79 -17.14
N SER A 118 11.64 -14.39 -17.15
CA SER A 118 12.71 -14.07 -16.21
C SER A 118 13.20 -12.64 -16.36
N TYR A 119 13.17 -12.09 -17.57
CA TYR A 119 13.52 -10.70 -17.85
C TYR A 119 12.61 -9.72 -17.08
N VAL A 120 11.30 -9.94 -17.11
CA VAL A 120 10.32 -9.12 -16.36
C VAL A 120 10.55 -9.26 -14.86
N LEU A 121 10.78 -10.48 -14.36
CA LEU A 121 11.01 -10.71 -12.93
C LEU A 121 12.29 -10.02 -12.44
N LEU A 122 13.39 -10.11 -13.19
CA LEU A 122 14.64 -9.42 -12.84
C LEU A 122 14.49 -7.90 -12.93
N THR A 123 13.79 -7.40 -13.94
CA THR A 123 13.46 -5.97 -14.05
C THR A 123 12.66 -5.50 -12.83
N ASN A 124 11.71 -6.33 -12.34
CA ASN A 124 10.97 -6.03 -11.12
C ASN A 124 11.87 -6.04 -9.87
N VAL A 125 12.85 -6.97 -9.78
CA VAL A 125 13.85 -6.96 -8.68
C VAL A 125 14.61 -5.64 -8.65
N VAL A 126 15.12 -5.18 -9.81
CA VAL A 126 15.82 -3.88 -9.92
C VAL A 126 14.89 -2.74 -9.53
N THR A 127 13.65 -2.77 -9.99
CA THR A 127 12.62 -1.78 -9.65
C THR A 127 12.40 -1.69 -8.15
N VAL A 128 12.23 -2.80 -7.46
CA VAL A 128 11.99 -2.84 -6.01
C VAL A 128 13.19 -2.27 -5.24
N TRP A 129 14.43 -2.65 -5.60
CA TRP A 129 15.62 -2.11 -4.95
C TRP A 129 15.76 -0.60 -5.12
N CYS A 130 15.59 -0.11 -6.34
CA CYS A 130 15.63 1.34 -6.62
C CYS A 130 14.50 2.08 -5.86
N THR A 131 13.30 1.49 -5.82
CA THR A 131 12.15 2.04 -5.09
C THR A 131 12.41 2.13 -3.60
N ILE A 132 12.96 1.06 -2.97
CA ILE A 132 13.31 1.06 -1.55
C ILE A 132 14.29 2.18 -1.24
N VAL A 133 15.39 2.28 -1.99
CA VAL A 133 16.42 3.29 -1.75
C VAL A 133 15.83 4.69 -1.83
N LEU A 134 15.09 5.02 -2.90
CA LEU A 134 14.52 6.35 -3.06
C LEU A 134 13.45 6.65 -2.01
N THR A 135 12.55 5.71 -1.77
CA THR A 135 11.45 5.86 -0.82
C THR A 135 11.94 6.09 0.59
N LEU A 136 12.97 5.35 1.05
CA LEU A 136 13.61 5.55 2.35
C LEU A 136 14.21 6.95 2.50
N GLY A 137 14.89 7.43 1.46
CA GLY A 137 15.48 8.78 1.46
C GLY A 137 14.44 9.89 1.54
N VAL A 138 13.35 9.75 0.78
CA VAL A 138 12.37 10.83 0.56
C VAL A 138 11.23 10.83 1.59
N SER A 139 10.83 9.64 2.12
CA SER A 139 9.66 9.52 3.01
C SER A 139 9.75 10.39 4.27
N ALA A 140 10.92 10.45 4.89
CA ALA A 140 11.11 11.24 6.11
C ALA A 140 11.04 12.75 5.87
N LEU A 141 11.25 13.20 4.63
CA LEU A 141 11.11 14.62 4.26
C LEU A 141 9.64 15.06 4.22
N ALA A 142 8.71 14.11 4.08
CA ALA A 142 7.27 14.38 4.08
C ALA A 142 6.78 15.05 5.36
N ASP A 143 7.40 14.71 6.49
CA ASP A 143 7.02 15.21 7.82
C ASP A 143 7.58 16.61 8.11
N HIS A 144 8.33 17.22 7.17
CA HIS A 144 9.00 18.49 7.38
C HIS A 144 8.65 19.54 6.31
N GLY A 145 8.54 20.80 6.74
CA GLY A 145 8.32 21.95 5.86
C GLY A 145 7.00 21.92 5.07
N ARG A 146 7.08 22.26 3.78
CA ARG A 146 5.95 22.30 2.84
C ARG A 146 6.16 21.38 1.64
N VAL A 147 6.88 20.28 1.82
CA VAL A 147 7.41 19.47 0.72
C VAL A 147 6.46 18.34 0.33
N SER A 148 5.72 17.75 1.30
CA SER A 148 4.88 16.56 1.11
C SER A 148 3.95 16.65 -0.12
N LYS A 149 3.07 17.65 -0.16
CA LYS A 149 2.14 17.82 -1.28
C LYS A 149 2.86 18.01 -2.62
N ARG A 150 3.97 18.78 -2.65
CA ARG A 150 4.71 19.04 -3.89
C ARG A 150 5.33 17.75 -4.44
N ILE A 151 5.99 16.96 -3.59
CA ILE A 151 6.59 15.69 -4.01
C ILE A 151 5.50 14.76 -4.56
N MET A 152 4.38 14.58 -3.84
CA MET A 152 3.30 13.72 -4.30
C MET A 152 2.76 14.15 -5.67
N LEU A 153 2.56 15.45 -5.91
CA LEU A 153 2.11 15.95 -7.20
C LEU A 153 3.18 15.76 -8.31
N CYS A 154 4.45 16.03 -8.02
CA CYS A 154 5.54 15.82 -8.96
C CYS A 154 5.69 14.34 -9.34
N THR A 155 5.68 13.44 -8.36
CA THR A 155 5.81 12.00 -8.63
C THR A 155 4.61 11.46 -9.39
N SER A 156 3.39 11.83 -9.02
CA SER A 156 2.17 11.42 -9.75
C SER A 156 2.14 11.95 -11.19
N THR A 157 2.64 13.18 -11.43
CA THR A 157 2.75 13.73 -12.79
C THR A 157 3.83 13.00 -13.59
N ALA A 158 4.94 12.63 -12.95
CA ALA A 158 5.99 11.84 -13.59
C ALA A 158 5.49 10.46 -14.05
N LEU A 159 4.59 9.80 -13.31
CA LEU A 159 3.94 8.55 -13.75
C LEU A 159 3.21 8.74 -15.09
N CYS A 160 2.49 9.84 -15.25
CA CYS A 160 1.81 10.15 -16.51
C CYS A 160 2.81 10.34 -17.67
N VAL A 161 3.89 11.09 -17.45
CA VAL A 161 4.92 11.31 -18.47
C VAL A 161 5.59 9.99 -18.87
N ILE A 162 5.96 9.14 -17.90
CA ILE A 162 6.55 7.82 -18.18
C ILE A 162 5.58 6.96 -18.98
N ALA A 163 4.29 6.95 -18.63
CA ALA A 163 3.26 6.21 -19.36
C ALA A 163 3.15 6.60 -20.83
N CYS A 164 3.38 7.88 -21.16
CA CYS A 164 3.34 8.36 -22.54
C CYS A 164 4.53 7.88 -23.40
N PHE A 165 5.58 7.34 -22.81
CA PHE A 165 6.80 6.96 -23.54
C PHE A 165 7.14 5.48 -23.44
N ILE A 166 6.61 4.73 -22.46
CA ILE A 166 7.03 3.34 -22.18
C ILE A 166 6.79 2.37 -23.35
N PHE A 167 5.79 2.66 -24.19
CA PHE A 167 5.44 1.82 -25.33
C PHE A 167 6.36 2.00 -26.54
N LEU A 168 7.23 3.01 -26.55
CA LEU A 168 8.15 3.24 -27.68
C LEU A 168 9.02 2.02 -27.98
N GLY A 169 9.40 1.24 -26.96
CA GLY A 169 10.11 -0.01 -27.15
C GLY A 169 9.29 -1.11 -27.85
N ALA A 170 7.94 -1.00 -27.89
CA ALA A 170 7.10 -1.89 -28.66
C ALA A 170 6.95 -1.44 -30.13
N LEU A 171 7.07 -0.13 -30.38
CA LEU A 171 7.02 0.44 -31.74
C LEU A 171 8.32 0.22 -32.51
N GLU A 172 9.46 0.38 -31.81
CA GLU A 172 10.78 0.35 -32.43
C GLU A 172 11.63 -0.75 -31.80
N PRO A 173 11.84 -1.89 -32.50
CA PRO A 173 12.58 -3.04 -31.95
C PRO A 173 14.03 -2.73 -31.55
N SER A 174 14.65 -1.71 -32.12
CA SER A 174 16.02 -1.33 -31.79
C SER A 174 16.18 -0.76 -30.37
N ILE A 175 15.12 -0.18 -29.81
CA ILE A 175 15.09 0.43 -28.47
C ILE A 175 14.22 -0.36 -27.48
N TRP A 176 14.04 -1.65 -27.68
CA TRP A 176 13.23 -2.53 -26.84
C TRP A 176 13.55 -2.42 -25.33
N TRP A 177 14.82 -2.20 -24.97
CA TRP A 177 15.30 -2.03 -23.61
C TRP A 177 14.70 -0.79 -22.90
N LEU A 178 14.21 0.21 -23.65
CA LEU A 178 13.60 1.42 -23.13
C LEU A 178 12.36 1.10 -22.29
N SER A 179 11.55 0.11 -22.69
CA SER A 179 10.37 -0.31 -21.93
C SER A 179 10.72 -0.79 -20.53
N ALA A 180 11.79 -1.56 -20.39
CA ALA A 180 12.26 -2.02 -19.07
C ALA A 180 12.84 -0.88 -18.23
N LEU A 181 13.62 0.03 -18.83
CA LEU A 181 14.13 1.21 -18.13
C LEU A 181 12.98 2.07 -17.58
N LEU A 182 11.97 2.34 -18.41
CA LEU A 182 10.81 3.13 -18.00
C LEU A 182 9.92 2.39 -17.00
N PHE A 183 9.87 1.04 -17.06
CA PHE A 183 9.23 0.23 -16.03
C PHE A 183 9.91 0.40 -14.66
N VAL A 184 11.24 0.38 -14.61
CA VAL A 184 12.00 0.65 -13.38
C VAL A 184 11.70 2.05 -12.86
N LEU A 185 11.73 3.06 -13.73
CA LEU A 185 11.41 4.45 -13.34
C LEU A 185 9.97 4.59 -12.82
N THR A 186 9.02 3.84 -13.39
CA THR A 186 7.64 3.79 -12.88
C THR A 186 7.59 3.34 -11.42
N GLY A 187 8.26 2.25 -11.08
CA GLY A 187 8.31 1.75 -9.70
C GLY A 187 8.98 2.74 -8.74
N VAL A 188 10.12 3.30 -9.17
CA VAL A 188 10.88 4.30 -8.40
C VAL A 188 10.04 5.52 -8.05
N VAL A 189 9.17 5.96 -8.95
CA VAL A 189 8.29 7.13 -8.77
C VAL A 189 7.01 6.74 -8.01
N ASN A 190 6.51 5.53 -8.23
CA ASN A 190 5.28 5.02 -7.61
C ASN A 190 5.42 4.86 -6.09
N GLY A 191 6.57 4.36 -5.60
CA GLY A 191 6.80 4.12 -4.17
C GLY A 191 6.61 5.38 -3.30
N PRO A 192 7.31 6.49 -3.56
CA PRO A 192 7.06 7.75 -2.88
C PRO A 192 5.62 8.24 -2.99
N THR A 193 4.98 8.13 -4.18
CA THR A 193 3.59 8.55 -4.39
C THR A 193 2.66 7.83 -3.42
N GLN A 194 2.78 6.51 -3.30
CA GLN A 194 2.03 5.68 -2.36
C GLN A 194 2.23 6.15 -0.92
N ASN A 195 3.48 6.26 -0.48
CA ASN A 195 3.79 6.64 0.90
C ASN A 195 3.28 8.02 1.27
N PHE A 196 3.40 8.99 0.37
CA PHE A 196 2.86 10.34 0.62
C PHE A 196 1.34 10.36 0.65
N TYR A 197 0.68 9.56 -0.17
CA TYR A 197 -0.77 9.41 -0.15
C TYR A 197 -1.25 8.79 1.16
N ASP A 198 -0.63 7.71 1.61
CA ASP A 198 -0.98 7.03 2.86
C ASP A 198 -0.67 7.90 4.09
N ALA A 199 0.42 8.68 4.06
CA ALA A 199 0.77 9.64 5.09
C ALA A 199 -0.24 10.81 5.25
N HIS A 200 -1.08 11.05 4.23
CA HIS A 200 -2.16 12.05 4.35
C HIS A 200 -3.33 11.57 5.22
N ILE A 201 -3.56 10.26 5.37
CA ILE A 201 -4.64 9.72 6.21
C ILE A 201 -4.53 10.20 7.67
N PRO A 202 -3.40 10.02 8.39
CA PRO A 202 -3.27 10.54 9.74
C PRO A 202 -3.32 12.08 9.82
N ILE A 203 -2.85 12.78 8.78
CA ILE A 203 -2.92 14.25 8.73
C ILE A 203 -4.37 14.71 8.63
N LEU A 204 -5.14 14.17 7.67
CA LEU A 204 -6.56 14.48 7.51
C LEU A 204 -7.38 14.08 8.74
N THR A 205 -7.03 12.96 9.39
CA THR A 205 -7.67 12.53 10.65
C THR A 205 -7.44 13.54 11.77
N ARG A 206 -6.20 14.00 11.97
CA ARG A 206 -5.86 14.95 13.03
C ARG A 206 -6.61 16.28 12.91
N TYR A 207 -6.81 16.76 11.69
CA TYR A 207 -7.51 18.02 11.42
C TYR A 207 -8.99 17.82 11.06
N HIS A 208 -9.55 16.61 11.26
CA HIS A 208 -10.96 16.36 11.01
C HIS A 208 -11.83 17.05 12.09
N PRO A 209 -12.91 17.76 11.71
CA PRO A 209 -13.72 18.52 12.65
C PRO A 209 -14.20 17.71 13.86
N ASP A 210 -14.63 16.47 13.67
CA ASP A 210 -15.12 15.60 14.74
C ASP A 210 -14.01 15.20 15.72
N VAL A 211 -12.80 14.97 15.24
CA VAL A 211 -11.65 14.61 16.08
C VAL A 211 -11.20 15.82 16.89
N VAL A 212 -11.08 16.99 16.24
CA VAL A 212 -10.69 18.25 16.91
C VAL A 212 -11.71 18.64 17.98
N ARG A 213 -13.02 18.47 17.70
CA ARG A 213 -14.08 18.74 18.68
C ARG A 213 -13.90 17.90 19.96
N VAL A 214 -13.71 16.58 19.82
CA VAL A 214 -13.51 15.68 20.97
C VAL A 214 -12.19 15.99 21.68
N GLN A 215 -11.13 16.32 20.95
CA GLN A 215 -9.84 16.74 21.51
C GLN A 215 -9.96 17.97 22.43
N LEU A 216 -10.74 18.97 22.02
CA LEU A 216 -10.95 20.19 22.79
C LEU A 216 -11.82 19.99 24.04
N HIS A 217 -12.80 19.07 23.97
CA HIS A 217 -13.72 18.83 25.10
C HIS A 217 -13.19 17.83 26.12
N GLU A 218 -12.50 16.79 25.70
CA GLU A 218 -12.13 15.66 26.56
C GLU A 218 -10.61 15.43 26.66
N GLY A 219 -9.82 16.12 25.83
CA GLY A 219 -8.37 16.00 25.80
C GLY A 219 -7.86 14.80 25.00
N GLU A 220 -6.57 14.84 24.65
CA GLU A 220 -5.93 13.81 23.78
C GLU A 220 -5.79 12.43 24.43
N ALA A 221 -5.85 12.34 25.76
CA ALA A 221 -5.71 11.08 26.49
C ALA A 221 -7.04 10.36 26.74
N SER A 222 -8.18 10.93 26.34
CA SER A 222 -9.49 10.34 26.57
C SER A 222 -9.77 9.17 25.64
N GLU A 223 -10.52 8.16 26.11
CA GLU A 223 -10.98 7.04 25.27
C GLU A 223 -11.85 7.54 24.11
N ALA A 224 -12.65 8.58 24.33
CA ALA A 224 -13.49 9.18 23.29
C ALA A 224 -12.67 9.80 22.15
N TYR A 225 -11.52 10.44 22.45
CA TYR A 225 -10.62 10.95 21.42
C TYR A 225 -10.00 9.81 20.60
N ILE A 226 -9.55 8.73 21.27
CA ILE A 226 -8.97 7.57 20.59
C ILE A 226 -10.02 6.90 19.70
N ASP A 227 -11.26 6.77 20.16
CA ASP A 227 -12.37 6.18 19.40
C ASP A 227 -12.75 7.06 18.20
N ALA A 228 -12.88 8.37 18.37
CA ALA A 228 -13.15 9.33 17.29
C ALA A 228 -12.05 9.31 16.22
N LYS A 229 -10.77 9.34 16.65
CA LYS A 229 -9.61 9.25 15.77
C LYS A 229 -9.62 7.94 14.97
N THR A 230 -9.86 6.81 15.64
CA THR A 230 -9.90 5.48 15.00
C THR A 230 -11.04 5.37 14.00
N LYS A 231 -12.23 5.90 14.32
CA LYS A 231 -13.39 5.90 13.41
C LYS A 231 -13.10 6.71 12.15
N VAL A 232 -12.56 7.92 12.28
CA VAL A 232 -12.23 8.78 11.14
C VAL A 232 -11.12 8.16 10.31
N GLN A 233 -10.07 7.62 10.92
CA GLN A 233 -8.97 6.96 10.23
C GLN A 233 -9.43 5.73 9.45
N THR A 234 -10.28 4.89 10.06
CA THR A 234 -10.89 3.72 9.40
C THR A 234 -11.77 4.14 8.22
N PHE A 235 -12.54 5.23 8.38
CA PHE A 235 -13.36 5.79 7.29
C PHE A 235 -12.51 6.28 6.13
N LEU A 236 -11.42 7.03 6.39
CA LEU A 236 -10.52 7.54 5.36
C LEU A 236 -9.79 6.41 4.64
N SER A 237 -9.23 5.45 5.38
CA SER A 237 -8.53 4.30 4.81
C SER A 237 -9.47 3.41 4.00
N GLY A 238 -10.63 3.04 4.56
CA GLY A 238 -11.62 2.23 3.87
C GLY A 238 -12.23 2.93 2.64
N GLY A 239 -12.51 4.22 2.75
CA GLY A 239 -13.02 5.04 1.65
C GLY A 239 -12.01 5.18 0.50
N SER A 240 -10.73 5.36 0.81
CA SER A 240 -9.67 5.44 -0.20
C SER A 240 -9.48 4.10 -0.93
N SER A 241 -9.50 2.98 -0.20
CA SER A 241 -9.44 1.65 -0.80
C SER A 241 -10.65 1.34 -1.68
N ALA A 242 -11.87 1.68 -1.21
CA ALA A 242 -13.09 1.50 -2.00
C ALA A 242 -13.09 2.35 -3.28
N ALA A 243 -12.65 3.61 -3.19
CA ALA A 243 -12.46 4.47 -4.35
C ALA A 243 -11.43 3.87 -5.32
N GLY A 244 -10.34 3.33 -4.80
CA GLY A 244 -9.29 2.69 -5.58
C GLY A 244 -9.76 1.47 -6.35
N TYR A 245 -10.51 0.55 -5.75
CA TYR A 245 -11.10 -0.59 -6.46
C TYR A 245 -12.11 -0.17 -7.52
N ALA A 246 -12.94 0.84 -7.21
CA ALA A 246 -13.89 1.38 -8.19
C ALA A 246 -13.16 2.01 -9.40
N GLY A 247 -12.11 2.78 -9.15
CA GLY A 247 -11.28 3.36 -10.19
C GLY A 247 -10.54 2.30 -11.02
N GLY A 248 -9.98 1.29 -10.35
CA GLY A 248 -9.36 0.14 -11.01
C GLY A 248 -10.31 -0.58 -11.96
N MET A 249 -11.54 -0.86 -11.51
CA MET A 249 -12.59 -1.42 -12.37
C MET A 249 -12.85 -0.57 -13.62
N VAL A 250 -13.05 0.75 -13.43
CA VAL A 250 -13.32 1.67 -14.56
C VAL A 250 -12.18 1.65 -15.56
N LEU A 251 -10.93 1.76 -15.09
CA LEU A 251 -9.77 1.77 -15.98
C LEU A 251 -9.59 0.43 -16.70
N THR A 252 -9.79 -0.69 -15.99
CA THR A 252 -9.70 -2.03 -16.58
C THR A 252 -10.78 -2.26 -17.64
N ILE A 253 -12.02 -1.76 -17.42
CA ILE A 253 -13.09 -1.81 -18.43
C ILE A 253 -12.71 -0.97 -19.65
N ILE A 254 -12.20 0.24 -19.47
CA ILE A 254 -11.73 1.10 -20.58
C ILE A 254 -10.65 0.37 -21.38
N SER A 255 -9.66 -0.23 -20.71
CA SER A 255 -8.59 -1.00 -21.36
C SER A 255 -9.12 -2.21 -22.13
N ALA A 256 -10.07 -2.95 -21.54
CA ALA A 256 -10.74 -4.08 -22.21
C ALA A 256 -11.47 -3.63 -23.49
N VAL A 257 -12.22 -2.54 -23.42
CA VAL A 257 -12.93 -2.00 -24.59
C VAL A 257 -11.95 -1.58 -25.69
N ILE A 258 -10.84 -0.92 -25.34
CA ILE A 258 -9.80 -0.54 -26.32
C ILE A 258 -9.23 -1.77 -27.02
N LEU A 259 -8.85 -2.81 -26.25
CA LEU A 259 -8.29 -4.05 -26.80
C LEU A 259 -9.28 -4.86 -27.65
N LEU A 260 -10.59 -4.80 -27.32
CA LEU A 260 -11.62 -5.47 -28.13
C LEU A 260 -11.98 -4.69 -29.41
N MET A 261 -11.83 -3.37 -29.41
CA MET A 261 -12.19 -2.52 -30.56
C MET A 261 -11.05 -2.29 -31.55
N VAL A 262 -9.80 -2.43 -31.08
CA VAL A 262 -8.58 -2.31 -31.87
C VAL A 262 -7.95 -3.70 -32.01
N ASN A 263 -6.87 -3.85 -32.76
CA ASN A 263 -6.14 -5.11 -32.79
C ASN A 263 -5.55 -5.42 -31.41
N GLN A 264 -5.50 -6.72 -31.04
CA GLN A 264 -4.93 -7.17 -29.76
C GLN A 264 -3.39 -7.20 -29.78
N ASP A 265 -2.79 -6.19 -30.40
CA ASP A 265 -1.35 -6.06 -30.57
C ASP A 265 -0.69 -5.45 -29.33
N LEU A 266 0.61 -5.71 -29.16
CA LEU A 266 1.42 -5.16 -28.09
C LEU A 266 1.40 -3.63 -28.06
N VAL A 267 1.31 -2.98 -29.22
CA VAL A 267 1.17 -1.51 -29.34
C VAL A 267 -0.15 -1.02 -28.73
N THR A 268 -1.23 -1.78 -28.89
CA THR A 268 -2.53 -1.46 -28.30
C THR A 268 -2.50 -1.55 -26.78
N VAL A 269 -1.76 -2.51 -26.20
CA VAL A 269 -1.48 -2.52 -24.76
C VAL A 269 -0.76 -1.24 -24.33
N GLY A 270 0.20 -0.77 -25.15
CA GLY A 270 0.87 0.52 -24.93
C GLY A 270 -0.10 1.72 -24.91
N TYR A 271 -1.09 1.76 -25.80
CA TYR A 271 -2.13 2.78 -25.76
C TYR A 271 -2.98 2.70 -24.48
N CYS A 272 -3.28 1.51 -23.97
CA CYS A 272 -3.96 1.36 -22.67
C CYS A 272 -3.11 1.94 -21.52
N VAL A 273 -1.79 1.80 -21.56
CA VAL A 273 -0.86 2.40 -20.58
C VAL A 273 -0.90 3.93 -20.67
N ILE A 274 -0.93 4.52 -21.86
CA ILE A 274 -1.09 5.99 -22.04
C ILE A 274 -2.41 6.46 -21.44
N VAL A 275 -3.51 5.76 -21.75
CA VAL A 275 -4.84 6.09 -21.20
C VAL A 275 -4.82 6.05 -19.68
N ALA A 276 -4.15 5.05 -19.07
CA ALA A 276 -3.99 4.97 -17.63
C ALA A 276 -3.19 6.16 -17.05
N GLY A 277 -2.15 6.60 -17.76
CA GLY A 277 -1.36 7.78 -17.37
C GLY A 277 -2.17 9.08 -17.45
N VAL A 278 -2.98 9.26 -18.48
CA VAL A 278 -3.90 10.41 -18.60
C VAL A 278 -4.99 10.35 -17.53
N PHE A 279 -5.51 9.16 -17.26
CA PHE A 279 -6.54 8.95 -16.24
C PHE A 279 -6.07 9.41 -14.86
N ILE A 280 -4.91 8.93 -14.38
CA ILE A 280 -4.36 9.40 -13.10
C ILE A 280 -4.12 10.91 -13.10
N PHE A 281 -3.62 11.50 -14.19
CA PHE A 281 -3.30 12.91 -14.28
C PHE A 281 -4.52 13.82 -14.06
N ILE A 282 -5.69 13.43 -14.57
CA ILE A 282 -6.94 14.17 -14.34
C ILE A 282 -7.21 14.31 -12.83
N PHE A 283 -7.09 13.21 -12.07
CA PHE A 283 -7.35 13.22 -10.63
C PHE A 283 -6.23 13.90 -9.83
N VAL A 284 -4.99 13.87 -10.33
CA VAL A 284 -3.87 14.66 -9.77
C VAL A 284 -4.18 16.16 -9.87
N CYS A 285 -4.68 16.63 -11.01
CA CYS A 285 -5.08 18.04 -11.19
C CYS A 285 -6.21 18.45 -10.24
N ILE A 286 -7.22 17.58 -10.05
CA ILE A 286 -8.31 17.83 -9.11
C ILE A 286 -7.77 17.93 -7.68
N TYR A 287 -6.92 16.99 -7.26
CA TYR A 287 -6.30 17.00 -5.95
C TYR A 287 -5.39 18.22 -5.74
N ALA A 288 -4.61 18.61 -6.73
CA ALA A 288 -3.75 19.79 -6.67
C ALA A 288 -4.54 21.08 -6.35
N LYS A 289 -5.75 21.20 -6.93
CA LYS A 289 -6.63 22.35 -6.77
C LYS A 289 -7.29 22.41 -5.39
N TYR A 290 -7.74 21.28 -4.83
CA TYR A 290 -8.58 21.27 -3.63
C TYR A 290 -7.84 20.86 -2.35
N SER A 291 -6.66 20.22 -2.43
CA SER A 291 -5.90 19.84 -1.25
C SER A 291 -5.26 21.05 -0.56
N VAL A 292 -5.36 21.10 0.77
CA VAL A 292 -4.79 22.18 1.58
C VAL A 292 -3.31 21.88 1.87
N GLN A 293 -2.46 22.87 1.62
CA GLN A 293 -1.05 22.75 1.96
C GLN A 293 -0.83 23.12 3.44
N ARG A 294 -0.45 22.12 4.24
CA ARG A 294 -0.09 22.31 5.65
C ARG A 294 1.40 22.47 5.80
N THR A 295 1.82 23.26 6.77
CA THR A 295 3.23 23.49 7.09
C THR A 295 3.59 22.64 8.29
N PHE A 296 4.65 21.84 8.15
CA PHE A 296 5.21 21.01 9.21
C PHE A 296 6.46 21.68 9.80
N PRO A 297 6.97 21.25 10.96
CA PRO A 297 8.21 21.75 11.53
C PRO A 297 9.37 21.65 10.53
N PRO A 298 10.33 22.61 10.54
CA PRO A 298 11.51 22.52 9.70
C PRO A 298 12.37 21.30 10.05
N LEU A 299 13.20 20.89 9.12
CA LEU A 299 14.17 19.82 9.36
C LEU A 299 15.14 20.25 10.49
N PRO A 300 15.54 19.35 11.42
CA PRO A 300 16.53 19.68 12.45
C PRO A 300 17.82 20.23 11.84
N ALA A 301 18.37 21.30 12.43
CA ALA A 301 19.52 22.03 11.87
C ALA A 301 20.77 21.16 11.67
N ASP A 302 20.94 20.13 12.51
CA ASP A 302 22.09 19.20 12.46
C ASP A 302 21.91 18.04 11.49
N SER A 303 20.80 17.99 10.71
CA SER A 303 20.50 16.86 9.84
C SER A 303 20.56 17.22 8.37
N HIS A 304 21.27 16.38 7.60
CA HIS A 304 21.34 16.53 6.14
C HIS A 304 20.12 15.86 5.48
N TRP A 305 19.46 16.55 4.58
CA TRP A 305 18.22 16.10 3.92
C TRP A 305 18.35 14.71 3.26
N ALA A 306 19.50 14.37 2.68
CA ALA A 306 19.72 13.11 1.97
C ALA A 306 19.88 11.89 2.90
N THR A 307 20.36 12.09 4.14
CA THR A 307 20.65 10.99 5.09
C THR A 307 19.62 10.86 6.18
N TYR A 308 18.82 11.90 6.41
CA TYR A 308 17.84 11.96 7.49
C TYR A 308 16.84 10.79 7.46
N GLY A 309 16.32 10.43 6.26
CA GLY A 309 15.40 9.33 6.09
C GLY A 309 15.95 8.00 6.58
N TYR A 310 17.17 7.67 6.19
CA TYR A 310 17.82 6.41 6.55
C TYR A 310 18.12 6.33 8.05
N VAL A 311 18.61 7.42 8.66
CA VAL A 311 18.87 7.48 10.11
C VAL A 311 17.57 7.33 10.91
N ARG A 312 16.49 7.99 10.49
CA ARG A 312 15.18 7.90 11.15
C ARG A 312 14.64 6.47 11.13
N ILE A 313 14.68 5.81 9.97
CA ILE A 313 14.24 4.42 9.85
C ILE A 313 15.08 3.47 10.70
N GLY A 314 16.41 3.63 10.74
CA GLY A 314 17.25 2.85 11.64
C GLY A 314 16.81 2.96 13.09
N LYS A 315 16.46 4.16 13.55
CA LYS A 315 15.91 4.40 14.90
C LYS A 315 14.54 3.72 15.08
N THR A 316 13.66 3.76 14.08
CA THR A 316 12.32 3.14 14.12
C THR A 316 12.43 1.61 14.20
N ILE A 317 13.30 1.00 13.40
CA ILE A 317 13.57 -0.45 13.48
C ILE A 317 14.11 -0.83 14.87
N SER A 318 15.00 -0.02 15.44
CA SER A 318 15.52 -0.25 16.79
C SER A 318 14.43 -0.18 17.87
N LYS A 319 13.45 0.71 17.72
CA LYS A 319 12.27 0.79 18.61
C LYS A 319 11.36 -0.42 18.41
N ALA A 320 11.06 -0.79 17.16
CA ALA A 320 10.21 -1.93 16.84
C ALA A 320 10.76 -3.25 17.38
N ARG A 321 12.09 -3.43 17.39
CA ARG A 321 12.75 -4.60 17.99
C ARG A 321 12.51 -4.75 19.50
N ARG A 322 12.20 -3.67 20.21
CA ARG A 322 11.85 -3.72 21.65
C ARG A 322 10.44 -4.25 21.89
N LEU A 323 9.55 -4.12 20.90
CA LEU A 323 8.19 -4.65 20.86
C LEU A 323 8.23 -6.02 20.19
N LYS A 324 8.51 -7.07 20.95
CA LYS A 324 8.80 -8.41 20.40
C LYS A 324 7.66 -8.96 19.54
N THR A 325 6.42 -8.84 20.02
CA THR A 325 5.24 -9.35 19.31
C THR A 325 4.99 -8.56 18.01
N LEU A 326 5.15 -7.23 18.05
CA LEU A 326 5.03 -6.38 16.86
C LEU A 326 6.11 -6.72 15.82
N PHE A 327 7.36 -6.85 16.24
CA PHE A 327 8.47 -7.19 15.34
C PHE A 327 8.29 -8.58 14.71
N TYR A 328 7.86 -9.57 15.51
CA TYR A 328 7.55 -10.91 15.02
C TYR A 328 6.44 -10.88 13.96
N PHE A 329 5.39 -10.09 14.20
CA PHE A 329 4.32 -9.90 13.23
C PHE A 329 4.80 -9.24 11.94
N LEU A 330 5.68 -8.23 12.02
CA LEU A 330 6.30 -7.60 10.85
C LEU A 330 7.12 -8.58 10.02
N CYS A 331 7.89 -9.47 10.67
CA CYS A 331 8.62 -10.53 9.96
C CYS A 331 7.69 -11.50 9.25
N THR A 332 6.55 -11.83 9.87
CA THR A 332 5.53 -12.68 9.25
C THR A 332 4.87 -11.98 8.06
N TRP A 333 4.56 -10.69 8.21
CA TRP A 333 4.01 -9.86 7.13
C TRP A 333 4.98 -9.66 5.97
N PHE A 334 6.27 -9.56 6.25
CA PHE A 334 7.33 -9.50 5.23
C PHE A 334 7.27 -10.71 4.28
N ILE A 335 7.14 -11.93 4.81
CA ILE A 335 7.05 -13.14 3.98
C ILE A 335 5.70 -13.22 3.26
N LEU A 336 4.60 -12.95 3.96
CA LEU A 336 3.25 -13.04 3.40
C LEU A 336 3.01 -12.01 2.29
N GLY A 337 3.52 -10.78 2.47
CA GLY A 337 3.41 -9.70 1.48
C GLY A 337 4.12 -10.02 0.18
N ASP A 338 5.32 -10.60 0.26
CA ASP A 338 6.08 -11.07 -0.89
C ASP A 338 5.31 -12.16 -1.68
N GLY A 339 4.77 -13.16 -0.96
CA GLY A 339 3.97 -14.22 -1.56
C GLY A 339 2.71 -13.71 -2.27
N LEU A 340 1.99 -12.74 -1.68
CA LEU A 340 0.81 -12.13 -2.29
C LEU A 340 1.15 -11.39 -3.60
N ALA A 341 2.17 -10.56 -3.58
CA ALA A 341 2.62 -9.80 -4.74
C ALA A 341 3.11 -10.73 -5.87
N ALA A 342 3.95 -11.73 -5.52
CA ALA A 342 4.51 -12.66 -6.47
C ALA A 342 3.46 -13.60 -7.09
N SER A 343 2.48 -14.07 -6.31
CA SER A 343 1.43 -14.96 -6.83
C SER A 343 0.59 -14.30 -7.91
N SER A 344 0.27 -13.01 -7.76
CA SER A 344 -0.45 -12.25 -8.78
C SER A 344 0.38 -12.13 -10.06
N SER A 345 1.65 -11.72 -9.94
CA SER A 345 2.55 -11.57 -11.08
C SER A 345 2.80 -12.90 -11.81
N MET A 346 3.03 -13.97 -11.06
CA MET A 346 3.28 -15.30 -11.64
C MET A 346 2.07 -15.87 -12.36
N ALA A 347 0.85 -15.66 -11.85
CA ALA A 347 -0.36 -16.10 -12.53
C ALA A 347 -0.51 -15.44 -13.91
N ILE A 348 -0.23 -14.14 -14.00
CA ILE A 348 -0.25 -13.38 -15.25
C ILE A 348 0.83 -13.89 -16.21
N LEU A 349 2.06 -14.05 -15.73
CA LEU A 349 3.19 -14.49 -16.56
C LEU A 349 2.99 -15.91 -17.10
N ILE A 350 2.44 -16.82 -16.30
CA ILE A 350 2.13 -18.20 -16.74
C ILE A 350 0.96 -18.20 -17.74
N ALA A 351 -0.07 -17.38 -17.51
CA ALA A 351 -1.19 -17.26 -18.43
C ALA A 351 -0.72 -16.75 -19.81
N GLN A 352 0.22 -15.84 -19.85
CA GLN A 352 0.80 -15.32 -21.09
C GLN A 352 1.76 -16.32 -21.75
N ASP A 353 2.64 -16.94 -20.99
CA ASP A 353 3.73 -17.78 -21.51
C ASP A 353 3.25 -19.19 -21.90
N GLN A 354 2.46 -19.85 -21.06
CA GLN A 354 2.06 -21.26 -21.25
C GLN A 354 0.67 -21.45 -21.84
N LEU A 355 -0.33 -20.66 -21.40
CA LEU A 355 -1.67 -20.74 -21.99
C LEU A 355 -1.79 -19.90 -23.26
N LYS A 356 -0.82 -19.00 -23.54
CA LYS A 356 -0.83 -18.09 -24.70
C LYS A 356 -2.14 -17.32 -24.82
N LEU A 357 -2.70 -16.93 -23.66
CA LEU A 357 -3.94 -16.19 -23.61
C LEU A 357 -3.74 -14.77 -24.11
N ASP A 358 -4.75 -14.27 -24.80
CA ASP A 358 -4.80 -12.89 -25.26
C ASP A 358 -4.82 -11.92 -24.09
N SER A 359 -4.33 -10.71 -24.32
CA SER A 359 -4.35 -9.63 -23.33
C SER A 359 -5.76 -9.34 -22.82
N SER A 360 -6.80 -9.54 -23.65
CA SER A 360 -8.20 -9.39 -23.27
C SER A 360 -8.64 -10.39 -22.20
N SER A 361 -8.28 -11.67 -22.32
CA SER A 361 -8.58 -12.70 -21.31
C SER A 361 -7.93 -12.39 -19.97
N MET A 362 -6.69 -11.90 -19.96
CA MET A 362 -5.98 -11.48 -18.74
C MET A 362 -6.64 -10.27 -18.09
N ILE A 363 -7.14 -9.31 -18.88
CA ILE A 363 -7.88 -8.14 -18.36
C ILE A 363 -9.23 -8.55 -17.78
N ILE A 364 -9.93 -9.50 -18.40
CA ILE A 364 -11.19 -10.05 -17.85
C ILE A 364 -10.92 -10.74 -16.51
N ALA A 365 -9.83 -11.53 -16.40
CA ALA A 365 -9.42 -12.14 -15.14
C ALA A 365 -9.14 -11.08 -14.04
N ALA A 366 -8.45 -9.99 -14.38
CA ALA A 366 -8.21 -8.89 -13.47
C ALA A 366 -9.51 -8.18 -13.04
N LEU A 367 -10.49 -8.01 -13.94
CA LEU A 367 -11.82 -7.49 -13.58
C LEU A 367 -12.53 -8.41 -12.59
N VAL A 368 -12.53 -9.72 -12.85
CA VAL A 368 -13.10 -10.72 -11.94
C VAL A 368 -12.44 -10.62 -10.57
N GLN A 369 -11.11 -10.52 -10.52
CA GLN A 369 -10.34 -10.35 -9.27
C GLN A 369 -10.75 -9.08 -8.51
N MET A 370 -10.89 -7.94 -9.17
CA MET A 370 -11.25 -6.67 -8.52
C MET A 370 -12.68 -6.67 -7.97
N ILE A 371 -13.63 -7.23 -8.73
CA ILE A 371 -15.02 -7.38 -8.29
C ILE A 371 -15.08 -8.29 -7.05
N THR A 372 -14.43 -9.43 -7.12
CA THR A 372 -14.43 -10.40 -6.01
C THR A 372 -13.66 -9.90 -4.79
N ALA A 373 -12.62 -9.07 -4.96
CA ALA A 373 -11.92 -8.42 -3.84
C ALA A 373 -12.84 -7.44 -3.09
N GLY A 374 -13.61 -6.63 -3.81
CA GLY A 374 -14.62 -5.75 -3.20
C GLY A 374 -15.72 -6.51 -2.47
N LEU A 375 -16.26 -7.56 -3.09
CA LEU A 375 -17.29 -8.42 -2.49
C LEU A 375 -16.73 -9.21 -1.29
N GLY A 376 -15.51 -9.72 -1.41
CA GLY A 376 -14.81 -10.43 -0.35
C GLY A 376 -14.59 -9.56 0.88
N MET A 377 -14.14 -8.31 0.71
CA MET A 377 -13.98 -7.36 1.81
C MET A 377 -15.29 -7.13 2.55
N ILE A 378 -16.40 -6.91 1.83
CA ILE A 378 -17.72 -6.72 2.42
C ILE A 378 -18.19 -7.98 3.16
N PHE A 379 -17.99 -9.15 2.56
CA PHE A 379 -18.34 -10.44 3.15
C PHE A 379 -17.61 -10.68 4.48
N TRP A 380 -16.29 -10.51 4.50
CA TRP A 380 -15.46 -10.76 5.68
C TRP A 380 -15.74 -9.75 6.81
N ILE A 381 -15.93 -8.46 6.50
CA ILE A 381 -16.32 -7.45 7.51
C ILE A 381 -17.68 -7.79 8.13
N ARG A 382 -18.67 -8.20 7.32
CA ARG A 382 -19.96 -8.61 7.84
C ARG A 382 -19.87 -9.87 8.71
N LEU A 383 -19.05 -10.84 8.29
CA LEU A 383 -18.84 -12.08 9.04
C LEU A 383 -18.20 -11.80 10.41
N GLN A 384 -17.15 -10.95 10.44
CA GLN A 384 -16.50 -10.52 11.67
C GLN A 384 -17.47 -9.81 12.61
N ASN A 385 -18.24 -8.84 12.09
CA ASN A 385 -19.17 -8.07 12.91
C ASN A 385 -20.35 -8.92 13.43
N ARG A 386 -20.81 -9.90 12.66
CA ARG A 386 -21.95 -10.76 13.04
C ARG A 386 -21.58 -11.84 14.05
N HIS A 387 -20.40 -12.40 13.92
CA HIS A 387 -19.96 -13.57 14.71
C HIS A 387 -18.88 -13.25 15.74
N GLY A 388 -18.43 -11.99 15.84
CA GLY A 388 -17.37 -11.58 16.79
C GLY A 388 -16.02 -12.27 16.53
N VAL A 389 -15.75 -12.65 15.27
CA VAL A 389 -14.50 -13.35 14.92
C VAL A 389 -13.34 -12.36 14.99
N SER A 390 -12.28 -12.72 15.74
CA SER A 390 -11.11 -11.85 15.87
C SER A 390 -10.41 -11.65 14.50
N PRO A 391 -9.91 -10.44 14.21
CA PRO A 391 -9.21 -10.16 12.96
C PRO A 391 -8.04 -11.11 12.68
N LEU A 392 -7.29 -11.52 13.71
CA LEU A 392 -6.18 -12.48 13.57
C LEU A 392 -6.66 -13.83 13.03
N LYS A 393 -7.80 -14.37 13.52
CA LYS A 393 -8.36 -15.63 13.01
C LYS A 393 -8.75 -15.53 11.54
N VAL A 394 -9.27 -14.37 11.11
CA VAL A 394 -9.60 -14.10 9.71
C VAL A 394 -8.32 -14.08 8.85
N VAL A 395 -7.25 -13.43 9.31
CA VAL A 395 -5.96 -13.44 8.59
C VAL A 395 -5.45 -14.86 8.44
N ILE A 396 -5.39 -15.65 9.51
CA ILE A 396 -4.91 -17.04 9.48
C ILE A 396 -5.73 -17.88 8.49
N PHE A 397 -7.06 -17.85 8.60
CA PHE A 397 -7.93 -18.61 7.72
C PHE A 397 -7.72 -18.23 6.25
N ASN A 398 -7.72 -16.93 5.94
CA ASN A 398 -7.54 -16.46 4.56
C ASN A 398 -6.14 -16.77 4.02
N THR A 399 -5.10 -16.73 4.86
CA THR A 399 -3.73 -17.09 4.46
C THR A 399 -3.63 -18.57 4.10
N ILE A 400 -4.25 -19.46 4.88
CA ILE A 400 -4.30 -20.90 4.59
C ILE A 400 -5.10 -21.15 3.29
N ALA A 401 -6.29 -20.55 3.17
CA ALA A 401 -7.14 -20.68 2.00
C ALA A 401 -6.41 -20.17 0.73
N PHE A 402 -5.68 -19.06 0.85
CA PHE A 402 -4.89 -18.51 -0.24
C PHE A 402 -3.72 -19.44 -0.64
N GLY A 403 -3.09 -20.11 0.34
CA GLY A 403 -2.03 -21.10 0.09
C GLY A 403 -2.50 -22.33 -0.69
N LEU A 404 -3.82 -22.62 -0.74
CA LEU A 404 -4.37 -23.68 -1.57
C LEU A 404 -4.34 -23.35 -3.07
N LEU A 405 -4.25 -22.05 -3.46
CA LEU A 405 -4.17 -21.66 -4.87
C LEU A 405 -2.89 -22.17 -5.56
N PRO A 406 -1.67 -21.90 -5.02
CA PRO A 406 -0.47 -22.51 -5.55
C PRO A 406 -0.53 -24.05 -5.55
N CYS A 407 -1.10 -24.69 -4.53
CA CYS A 407 -1.27 -26.13 -4.49
C CYS A 407 -2.15 -26.65 -5.62
N TYR A 408 -3.24 -25.94 -5.93
CA TYR A 408 -4.07 -26.26 -7.10
C TYR A 408 -3.27 -26.16 -8.41
N CYS A 409 -2.46 -25.11 -8.57
CA CYS A 409 -1.62 -24.91 -9.76
C CYS A 409 -0.54 -26.01 -9.91
N LEU A 410 -0.06 -26.59 -8.79
CA LEU A 410 0.87 -27.73 -8.79
C LEU A 410 0.29 -29.00 -9.39
N LEU A 411 -1.04 -29.21 -9.38
CA LEU A 411 -1.69 -30.33 -10.06
C LEU A 411 -1.39 -30.33 -11.56
N GLY A 412 -1.09 -29.16 -12.11
CA GLY A 412 -0.66 -29.03 -13.51
C GLY A 412 0.65 -29.72 -13.87
N LEU A 413 1.49 -30.08 -12.87
CA LEU A 413 2.72 -30.88 -13.08
C LEU A 413 2.43 -32.37 -13.31
N ILE A 414 1.24 -32.86 -12.91
CA ILE A 414 0.88 -34.26 -13.05
C ILE A 414 0.50 -34.51 -14.51
N GLU A 415 1.20 -35.47 -15.14
CA GLU A 415 0.88 -35.92 -16.50
C GLU A 415 -0.50 -36.58 -16.53
N GLY A 416 -1.34 -36.18 -17.52
CA GLY A 416 -2.72 -36.68 -17.62
C GLY A 416 -3.76 -35.95 -16.76
N CYS A 417 -3.37 -35.08 -15.85
CA CYS A 417 -4.31 -34.24 -15.10
C CYS A 417 -4.85 -33.10 -15.99
N PRO A 418 -6.18 -32.96 -16.18
CA PRO A 418 -6.75 -31.91 -17.04
C PRO A 418 -6.80 -30.53 -16.39
N ILE A 419 -6.53 -30.43 -15.06
CA ILE A 419 -6.60 -29.22 -14.25
C ILE A 419 -5.23 -28.78 -13.77
N GLY A 420 -5.13 -27.60 -13.14
CA GLY A 420 -3.88 -27.04 -12.61
C GLY A 420 -3.33 -25.92 -13.49
N LEU A 421 -4.18 -24.97 -13.86
CA LEU A 421 -3.88 -23.82 -14.74
C LEU A 421 -3.41 -24.31 -16.13
N LYS A 422 -4.23 -25.16 -16.77
CA LYS A 422 -4.06 -25.68 -18.13
C LYS A 422 -5.12 -25.15 -19.08
N GLN A 423 -6.22 -24.62 -18.57
CA GLN A 423 -7.36 -24.12 -19.34
C GLN A 423 -7.69 -22.67 -18.96
N GLU A 424 -8.25 -21.92 -19.89
CA GLU A 424 -8.57 -20.50 -19.72
C GLU A 424 -9.54 -20.23 -18.56
N TRP A 425 -10.59 -21.05 -18.41
CA TRP A 425 -11.57 -20.87 -17.34
C TRP A 425 -10.97 -20.99 -15.92
N GLU A 426 -9.88 -21.74 -15.77
CA GLU A 426 -9.18 -21.88 -14.48
C GLU A 426 -8.55 -20.55 -14.05
N LEU A 427 -8.09 -19.73 -15.01
CA LEU A 427 -7.56 -18.40 -14.72
C LEU A 427 -8.64 -17.52 -14.08
N TYR A 428 -9.86 -17.53 -14.61
CA TYR A 428 -10.97 -16.74 -14.03
C TYR A 428 -11.38 -17.24 -12.66
N MET A 429 -11.40 -18.55 -12.46
CA MET A 429 -11.66 -19.15 -11.14
C MET A 429 -10.60 -18.75 -10.13
N LEU A 430 -9.32 -18.87 -10.48
CA LEU A 430 -8.21 -18.47 -9.60
C LEU A 430 -8.24 -16.98 -9.31
N ALA A 431 -8.55 -16.14 -10.29
CA ALA A 431 -8.71 -14.70 -10.10
C ALA A 431 -9.84 -14.36 -9.12
N ALA A 432 -10.96 -15.09 -9.20
CA ALA A 432 -12.09 -14.92 -8.28
C ALA A 432 -11.71 -15.29 -6.83
N PHE A 433 -11.04 -16.43 -6.63
CA PHE A 433 -10.52 -16.83 -5.32
C PHE A 433 -9.46 -15.88 -4.79
N PHE A 434 -8.53 -15.47 -5.64
CA PHE A 434 -7.51 -14.50 -5.30
C PHE A 434 -8.13 -13.20 -4.74
N GLY A 435 -9.10 -12.63 -5.46
CA GLY A 435 -9.81 -11.43 -5.02
C GLY A 435 -10.52 -11.64 -3.68
N LEU A 436 -11.29 -12.71 -3.53
CA LEU A 436 -12.11 -12.99 -2.34
C LEU A 436 -11.27 -13.02 -1.04
N PHE A 437 -10.06 -13.56 -1.09
CA PHE A 437 -9.22 -13.74 0.09
C PHE A 437 -8.18 -12.62 0.28
N SER A 438 -7.59 -12.06 -0.80
CA SER A 438 -6.54 -11.05 -0.69
C SER A 438 -7.03 -9.76 -0.03
N GLY A 439 -8.21 -9.26 -0.41
CA GLY A 439 -8.80 -8.05 0.19
C GLY A 439 -9.00 -8.16 1.70
N ALA A 440 -9.39 -9.35 2.17
CA ALA A 440 -9.55 -9.65 3.59
C ALA A 440 -8.21 -9.73 4.33
N ILE A 441 -7.17 -10.32 3.71
CA ILE A 441 -5.83 -10.38 4.30
C ILE A 441 -5.30 -8.96 4.52
N TYR A 442 -5.26 -8.12 3.49
CA TYR A 442 -4.77 -6.74 3.61
C TYR A 442 -5.53 -5.92 4.64
N SER A 443 -6.87 -6.00 4.63
CA SER A 443 -7.71 -5.24 5.56
C SER A 443 -7.54 -5.70 7.02
N SER A 444 -7.68 -7.01 7.29
CA SER A 444 -7.62 -7.54 8.65
C SER A 444 -6.21 -7.51 9.24
N ASN A 445 -5.17 -7.66 8.41
CA ASN A 445 -3.78 -7.60 8.83
C ASN A 445 -3.40 -6.21 9.39
N ARG A 446 -3.86 -5.14 8.73
CA ARG A 446 -3.70 -3.76 9.23
C ARG A 446 -4.39 -3.56 10.59
N VAL A 447 -5.58 -4.14 10.79
CA VAL A 447 -6.32 -4.06 12.06
C VAL A 447 -5.58 -4.80 13.17
N VAL A 448 -5.02 -5.98 12.90
CA VAL A 448 -4.21 -6.73 13.87
C VAL A 448 -2.95 -5.95 14.24
N PHE A 449 -2.25 -5.43 13.25
CA PHE A 449 -1.04 -4.63 13.46
C PHE A 449 -1.29 -3.37 14.31
N ALA A 450 -2.40 -2.67 14.04
CA ALA A 450 -2.78 -1.48 14.79
C ALA A 450 -2.95 -1.73 16.30
N GLN A 451 -3.30 -2.96 16.71
CA GLN A 451 -3.46 -3.32 18.11
C GLN A 451 -2.13 -3.44 18.89
N PHE A 452 -1.02 -3.59 18.18
CA PHE A 452 0.33 -3.70 18.78
C PHE A 452 1.02 -2.35 18.94
N ILE A 453 0.50 -1.30 18.31
CA ILE A 453 1.18 -0.01 18.23
C ILE A 453 1.04 0.74 19.56
N PRO A 454 2.18 1.16 20.19
CA PRO A 454 2.16 2.04 21.34
C PRO A 454 1.57 3.40 21.00
N PHE A 455 0.89 4.00 21.95
CA PHE A 455 0.31 5.32 21.79
C PHE A 455 1.36 6.39 21.43
N GLY A 456 1.08 7.19 20.40
CA GLY A 456 1.97 8.26 19.92
C GLY A 456 3.05 7.81 18.92
N HIS A 457 3.11 6.52 18.53
CA HIS A 457 4.02 5.98 17.52
C HIS A 457 3.31 5.43 16.28
N GLU A 458 2.04 5.77 16.10
CA GLU A 458 1.19 5.19 15.07
C GLU A 458 1.75 5.41 13.66
N ASN A 459 2.09 6.65 13.31
CA ASN A 459 2.57 6.99 11.98
C ASN A 459 3.92 6.33 11.66
N GLU A 460 4.82 6.31 12.64
CA GLU A 460 6.17 5.75 12.50
C GLU A 460 6.13 4.22 12.28
N LEU A 461 5.29 3.51 13.03
CA LEU A 461 5.18 2.06 12.95
C LEU A 461 4.32 1.61 11.75
N PHE A 462 3.28 2.35 11.37
CA PHE A 462 2.58 2.07 10.13
C PHE A 462 3.46 2.28 8.89
N ALA A 463 4.32 3.29 8.88
CA ALA A 463 5.31 3.45 7.81
C ALA A 463 6.26 2.24 7.74
N LEU A 464 6.69 1.72 8.89
CA LEU A 464 7.51 0.50 8.95
C LEU A 464 6.74 -0.74 8.44
N TYR A 465 5.44 -0.84 8.73
CA TYR A 465 4.58 -1.91 8.24
C TYR A 465 4.47 -1.90 6.71
N GLU A 466 4.17 -0.78 6.10
CA GLU A 466 4.09 -0.65 4.64
C GLU A 466 5.46 -0.91 3.98
N MET A 467 6.53 -0.38 4.57
CA MET A 467 7.89 -0.64 4.09
C MET A 467 8.31 -2.11 4.20
N SER A 468 7.87 -2.82 5.24
CA SER A 468 8.13 -4.25 5.40
C SER A 468 7.58 -5.03 4.19
N SER A 469 6.36 -4.72 3.75
CA SER A 469 5.73 -5.33 2.58
C SER A 469 6.48 -5.04 1.28
N VAL A 470 6.83 -3.77 1.03
CA VAL A 470 7.54 -3.37 -0.20
C VAL A 470 8.95 -3.95 -0.25
N SER A 471 9.65 -3.96 0.91
CA SER A 471 11.05 -4.42 0.97
C SER A 471 11.23 -5.93 0.76
N SER A 472 10.17 -6.72 0.84
CA SER A 472 10.21 -8.16 0.56
C SER A 472 10.01 -8.49 -0.92
N SER A 473 9.35 -7.63 -1.69
CA SER A 473 8.80 -7.93 -3.02
C SER A 473 9.84 -8.29 -4.12
N TRP A 474 11.12 -8.28 -3.80
CA TRP A 474 12.19 -8.73 -4.71
C TRP A 474 12.57 -10.21 -4.52
N ILE A 475 12.25 -10.81 -3.37
CA ILE A 475 12.71 -12.16 -3.00
C ILE A 475 12.05 -13.19 -3.90
N ALA A 476 10.72 -13.19 -3.98
CA ALA A 476 9.99 -14.17 -4.78
C ALA A 476 10.30 -14.04 -6.28
N PRO A 477 10.34 -12.87 -6.92
CA PRO A 477 10.78 -12.74 -8.29
C PRO A 477 12.19 -13.29 -8.55
N LEU A 478 13.13 -13.07 -7.64
CA LEU A 478 14.49 -13.58 -7.76
C LEU A 478 14.54 -15.12 -7.67
N VAL A 479 13.89 -15.69 -6.66
CA VAL A 479 13.82 -17.15 -6.47
C VAL A 479 13.07 -17.82 -7.64
N CYS A 480 11.93 -17.25 -8.07
CA CYS A 480 11.18 -17.73 -9.22
C CYS A 480 12.04 -17.71 -10.50
N THR A 481 12.83 -16.65 -10.73
CA THR A 481 13.76 -16.58 -11.86
C THR A 481 14.76 -17.75 -11.83
N ALA A 482 15.38 -18.03 -10.67
CA ALA A 482 16.33 -19.13 -10.54
C ALA A 482 15.66 -20.49 -10.82
N ILE A 483 14.44 -20.71 -10.36
CA ILE A 483 13.66 -21.92 -10.61
C ILE A 483 13.33 -22.06 -12.12
N ILE A 484 12.88 -20.97 -12.75
CA ILE A 484 12.52 -20.95 -14.18
C ILE A 484 13.75 -21.29 -15.05
N GLN A 485 14.92 -20.74 -14.72
CA GLN A 485 16.15 -21.00 -15.47
C GLN A 485 16.63 -22.44 -15.31
N SER A 486 16.42 -23.07 -14.15
CA SER A 486 16.87 -24.44 -13.87
C SER A 486 15.85 -25.51 -14.25
N SER A 487 14.55 -25.17 -14.37
CA SER A 487 13.51 -26.17 -14.61
C SER A 487 12.33 -25.58 -15.40
N SER A 488 11.14 -25.63 -14.89
CA SER A 488 9.90 -25.14 -15.53
C SER A 488 9.25 -24.04 -14.71
N VAL A 489 8.57 -23.11 -15.38
CA VAL A 489 7.77 -22.05 -14.76
C VAL A 489 6.78 -22.60 -13.72
N ARG A 490 6.22 -23.79 -13.96
CA ARG A 490 5.25 -24.44 -13.05
C ARG A 490 5.86 -24.84 -11.70
N HIS A 491 7.18 -25.09 -11.63
CA HIS A 491 7.84 -25.42 -10.36
C HIS A 491 7.91 -24.23 -9.39
N THR A 492 7.71 -23.01 -9.85
CA THR A 492 7.65 -21.82 -8.98
C THR A 492 6.52 -21.89 -7.96
N TRP A 493 5.44 -22.62 -8.24
CA TRP A 493 4.30 -22.79 -7.33
C TRP A 493 4.67 -23.49 -6.02
N TRP A 494 5.71 -24.36 -5.99
CA TRP A 494 6.22 -24.94 -4.74
C TRP A 494 6.73 -23.87 -3.79
N PHE A 495 7.54 -22.95 -4.32
CA PHE A 495 8.04 -21.84 -3.55
C PHE A 495 6.90 -20.91 -3.10
N LEU A 496 5.98 -20.56 -4.00
CA LEU A 496 4.85 -19.70 -3.66
C LEU A 496 3.93 -20.33 -2.61
N ALA A 497 3.70 -21.65 -2.63
CA ALA A 497 2.95 -22.34 -1.58
C ALA A 497 3.63 -22.15 -0.20
N SER A 498 4.96 -22.27 -0.15
CA SER A 498 5.71 -22.07 1.10
C SER A 498 5.55 -20.66 1.66
N GLN A 499 5.43 -19.63 0.80
CA GLN A 499 5.22 -18.23 1.18
C GLN A 499 3.86 -17.95 1.85
N PHE A 500 2.93 -18.90 1.81
CA PHE A 500 1.65 -18.82 2.53
C PHE A 500 1.61 -19.75 3.73
N PHE A 501 2.07 -20.99 3.61
CA PHE A 501 2.00 -21.94 4.73
C PHE A 501 2.98 -21.58 5.86
N ILE A 502 4.17 -21.05 5.56
CA ILE A 502 5.10 -20.60 6.60
C ILE A 502 4.50 -19.46 7.42
N PRO A 503 4.02 -18.34 6.84
CA PRO A 503 3.34 -17.30 7.60
C PRO A 503 2.08 -17.78 8.33
N ALA A 504 1.29 -18.69 7.74
CA ALA A 504 0.12 -19.25 8.41
C ALA A 504 0.49 -19.93 9.73
N VAL A 505 1.55 -20.73 9.73
CA VAL A 505 2.08 -21.35 10.95
C VAL A 505 2.61 -20.30 11.92
N LEU A 506 3.38 -19.32 11.44
CA LEU A 506 3.91 -18.25 12.27
C LEU A 506 2.79 -17.42 12.94
N LEU A 507 1.70 -17.13 12.21
CA LEU A 507 0.55 -16.39 12.74
C LEU A 507 -0.15 -17.12 13.91
N LEU A 508 -0.09 -18.45 13.98
CA LEU A 508 -0.64 -19.22 15.11
C LEU A 508 0.05 -18.90 16.44
N PHE A 509 1.32 -18.49 16.40
CA PHE A 509 2.08 -18.13 17.61
C PHE A 509 1.94 -16.64 17.99
N VAL A 510 1.22 -15.83 17.21
CA VAL A 510 0.98 -14.42 17.52
C VAL A 510 -0.07 -14.31 18.63
N ASN A 511 0.32 -13.73 19.76
CA ASN A 511 -0.59 -13.44 20.87
C ASN A 511 -0.91 -11.94 20.88
N VAL A 512 -2.15 -11.60 20.54
CA VAL A 512 -2.63 -10.20 20.43
C VAL A 512 -2.63 -9.49 21.79
N ASP A 513 -3.05 -10.18 22.86
CA ASP A 513 -3.12 -9.58 24.20
C ASP A 513 -1.73 -9.26 24.74
N LYS A 514 -0.76 -10.17 24.50
CA LYS A 514 0.64 -9.91 24.83
C LYS A 514 1.20 -8.72 24.07
N GLY A 515 0.94 -8.62 22.77
CA GLY A 515 1.40 -7.49 21.94
C GLY A 515 0.81 -6.16 22.41
N ARG A 516 -0.47 -6.14 22.79
CA ARG A 516 -1.12 -4.95 23.38
C ARG A 516 -0.47 -4.55 24.70
N THR A 517 -0.17 -5.50 25.58
CA THR A 517 0.50 -5.26 26.87
C THR A 517 1.90 -4.70 26.65
N GLU A 518 2.69 -5.29 25.73
CA GLU A 518 4.03 -4.77 25.35
C GLU A 518 3.97 -3.31 24.89
N GLY A 519 2.94 -2.94 24.09
CA GLY A 519 2.72 -1.57 23.63
C GLY A 519 2.43 -0.59 24.76
N ILE A 520 1.58 -0.98 25.72
CA ILE A 520 1.24 -0.17 26.90
C ILE A 520 2.44 0.01 27.81
N GLU A 521 3.21 -1.05 28.08
CA GLU A 521 4.42 -0.99 28.88
C GLU A 521 5.51 -0.10 28.27
N PHE A 522 5.70 -0.21 26.95
CA PHE A 522 6.62 0.65 26.20
C PHE A 522 6.26 2.12 26.36
N TYR A 523 4.98 2.46 26.20
CA TYR A 523 4.48 3.83 26.38
C TYR A 523 4.74 4.35 27.80
N LYS A 524 4.45 3.56 28.84
CA LYS A 524 4.71 3.93 30.25
C LYS A 524 6.19 4.22 30.50
N GLN A 525 7.09 3.34 30.04
CA GLN A 525 8.53 3.53 30.18
C GLN A 525 9.04 4.78 29.45
N GLU A 526 8.45 5.13 28.29
CA GLU A 526 8.85 6.33 27.56
C GLU A 526 8.38 7.61 28.30
N GLN A 527 7.20 7.59 28.90
CA GLN A 527 6.69 8.69 29.72
C GLN A 527 7.55 8.89 30.99
N GLU A 528 7.96 7.83 31.65
CA GLU A 528 8.86 7.92 32.80
C GLU A 528 10.21 8.52 32.44
N LYS A 529 10.80 8.08 31.32
CA LYS A 529 12.05 8.66 30.81
C LYS A 529 11.92 10.15 30.45
N LYS A 530 10.78 10.58 29.91
CA LYS A 530 10.53 12.00 29.63
C LYS A 530 10.43 12.81 30.93
N LYS A 531 9.73 12.29 31.94
CA LYS A 531 9.64 12.94 33.26
C LYS A 531 10.99 13.09 33.94
N LEU A 532 11.82 12.03 33.90
CA LEU A 532 13.18 12.06 34.47
C LEU A 532 14.09 13.07 33.76
N LYS A 533 13.99 13.19 32.43
CA LYS A 533 14.76 14.19 31.69
C LYS A 533 14.35 15.61 32.00
N VAL A 534 13.04 15.89 32.17
CA VAL A 534 12.55 17.21 32.55
C VAL A 534 12.97 17.56 33.97
N ALA A 535 12.90 16.61 34.90
CA ALA A 535 13.38 16.80 36.28
C ALA A 535 14.90 17.03 36.34
N GLY A 536 15.70 16.30 35.53
CA GLY A 536 17.15 16.52 35.44
C GLY A 536 17.52 17.89 34.87
N ALA A 537 16.82 18.35 33.83
CA ALA A 537 17.04 19.68 33.25
C ALA A 537 16.71 20.83 34.23
N GLN A 538 15.65 20.66 35.05
CA GLN A 538 15.30 21.64 36.10
C GLN A 538 16.33 21.67 37.23
N THR A 539 16.96 20.55 37.56
CA THR A 539 18.05 20.52 38.57
C THR A 539 19.35 21.15 38.03
N ASP A 540 19.64 21.00 36.75
CA ASP A 540 20.82 21.63 36.14
C ASP A 540 20.64 23.15 35.99
N GLU A 541 19.43 23.65 35.67
CA GLU A 541 19.14 25.10 35.66
C GLU A 541 19.15 25.69 37.06
N ALA A 542 18.67 24.98 38.06
CA ALA A 542 18.73 25.40 39.45
C ALA A 542 20.16 25.39 40.03
N GLY A 543 20.99 24.44 39.58
CA GLY A 543 22.42 24.38 39.95
C GLY A 543 23.28 25.46 39.30
N SER A 544 22.99 25.85 38.05
CA SER A 544 23.71 26.94 37.37
C SER A 544 23.33 28.33 37.91
N GLY A 545 22.10 28.51 38.35
CA GLY A 545 21.66 29.78 38.97
C GLY A 545 22.29 30.05 40.35
N SER A 546 22.59 28.99 41.12
CA SER A 546 23.21 29.15 42.42
C SER A 546 24.73 29.40 42.37
N VAL A 547 25.41 28.94 41.32
CA VAL A 547 26.86 29.18 41.17
C VAL A 547 27.17 30.58 40.66
N ASP A 548 26.32 31.14 39.78
CA ASP A 548 26.49 32.50 39.25
C ASP A 548 26.20 33.59 40.30
N ASP A 549 25.32 33.34 41.27
CA ASP A 549 25.03 34.31 42.34
C ASP A 549 26.12 34.28 43.43
N GLU A 550 26.70 33.16 43.78
CA GLU A 550 27.81 33.07 44.71
C GLU A 550 29.11 33.67 44.12
N GLU A 551 29.40 33.51 42.85
CA GLU A 551 30.54 34.12 42.18
C GLU A 551 30.38 35.65 42.04
N ARG A 552 29.19 36.16 41.84
CA ARG A 552 28.91 37.63 41.80
C ARG A 552 29.05 38.30 43.16
N ASP A 553 28.68 37.63 44.22
CA ASP A 553 28.85 38.18 45.58
C ASP A 553 30.31 38.12 46.04
N ILE A 554 31.11 37.17 45.62
CA ILE A 554 32.55 37.13 45.86
C ILE A 554 33.27 38.28 45.13
N ILE A 555 32.89 38.62 43.90
CA ILE A 555 33.47 39.71 43.12
C ILE A 555 33.05 41.08 43.66
N LYS A 556 31.85 41.24 44.24
CA LYS A 556 31.42 42.50 44.87
C LYS A 556 32.10 42.78 46.22
N ASN A 557 32.54 41.74 46.92
CA ASN A 557 33.24 41.90 48.20
C ASN A 557 34.75 42.04 48.08
N ALA A 558 35.30 41.92 46.82
CA ALA A 558 36.71 42.06 46.52
C ALA A 558 37.09 43.40 45.83
N ALA A 559 36.09 44.28 45.57
CA ALA A 559 36.25 45.62 45.10
C ALA A 559 35.79 46.64 46.20
#